data_a5cbc282a6ba92d15432f6dc6e0d3dc5
#
_entry.id   a5cbc282a6ba92d15432f6dc6e0d3dc5
#
_cell.length_a   1.000
_cell.length_b   1.000
_cell.length_c   1.000
_cell.angle_alpha   90.00
_cell.angle_beta   90.00
_cell.angle_gamma   90.00
#
_symmetry.space_group_name_H-M   'P 1'
#
loop_
_entity.id
_entity.type
_entity.pdbx_description
1 polymer ?
#
loop_
_entity_poly.entity_id
_entity_poly.type
_entity_poly.pdbx_seq_one_letter_code
_entity_poly.pdbx_strand_id
1 'polypeptide(L)'
;MPLLSMRAATLLALSVCFDSANAQDRVVPARPLPTPSDISSGLQALVAKPPPADFSQWPNTSQGWAERQRSSEASGTKTAIAMADRLHVTVTPMVMGGVRVFDVMPSDLAPANRDRLLLQVHAGCYVLGGGEASTVEAILMAAFGHYRVIAIDYRMPPAAYFPAALDDVVAVWQDALKAHKPSQMAMFGTSAGAALALAAMFRARDQGVPLPGALGLGAPMADLTGVGDSFATNAMIDNVLVSREGFCEPAARFYANGHDVADPLLSPIYGNLAGLPPAILTSGTRDLLLSSTVRLHRKLRQSGVNAQLQVFEAMSHAQYLRDDTMPETREVFEEIASFFDRHLSK
;
A
#
# COMPACT_ATOMS: atom_id res chain seq x y z
N MET A 1 -70.11 4.02 -53.02
CA MET A 1 -68.66 3.70 -52.98
C MET A 1 -67.98 4.97 -52.46
N PRO A 2 -67.43 5.02 -51.22
CA PRO A 2 -66.60 6.13 -50.84
C PRO A 2 -65.13 5.68 -50.76
N LEU A 3 -64.28 6.51 -51.31
CA LEU A 3 -62.83 6.40 -51.33
C LEU A 3 -62.22 6.60 -49.95
N LEU A 4 -61.43 5.63 -49.49
CA LEU A 4 -60.56 5.74 -48.29
C LEU A 4 -59.31 6.56 -48.66
N SER A 5 -59.10 7.69 -47.98
CA SER A 5 -57.87 8.46 -47.99
C SER A 5 -56.87 7.87 -46.99
N MET A 6 -55.76 7.31 -47.45
CA MET A 6 -54.60 6.97 -46.60
C MET A 6 -53.85 8.25 -46.23
N ARG A 7 -53.81 8.57 -44.95
CA ARG A 7 -52.89 9.58 -44.42
C ARG A 7 -51.54 8.92 -44.15
N ALA A 8 -50.49 9.35 -44.84
CA ALA A 8 -49.11 8.97 -44.53
C ALA A 8 -48.64 9.69 -43.27
N ALA A 9 -48.28 8.96 -42.23
CA ALA A 9 -47.65 9.49 -41.06
C ALA A 9 -46.12 9.54 -41.30
N THR A 10 -45.59 10.75 -41.41
CA THR A 10 -44.14 11.00 -41.50
C THR A 10 -43.55 10.89 -40.12
N LEU A 11 -42.80 9.81 -39.83
CA LEU A 11 -41.96 9.69 -38.64
C LEU A 11 -40.74 10.61 -38.81
N LEU A 12 -40.67 11.68 -38.03
CA LEU A 12 -39.46 12.48 -37.85
C LEU A 12 -38.51 11.73 -36.89
N ALA A 13 -37.45 11.10 -37.43
CA ALA A 13 -36.37 10.55 -36.64
C ALA A 13 -35.51 11.74 -36.12
N LEU A 14 -35.62 12.07 -34.86
CA LEU A 14 -34.65 12.95 -34.19
C LEU A 14 -33.36 12.15 -34.01
N SER A 15 -32.36 12.42 -34.85
CA SER A 15 -30.96 12.01 -34.61
C SER A 15 -30.41 12.88 -33.48
N VAL A 16 -30.37 12.35 -32.27
CA VAL A 16 -29.60 12.94 -31.18
C VAL A 16 -28.12 12.63 -31.47
N CYS A 17 -27.42 13.57 -32.09
CA CYS A 17 -25.96 13.54 -32.13
C CYS A 17 -25.47 13.72 -30.69
N PHE A 18 -25.00 12.64 -30.05
CA PHE A 18 -24.12 12.76 -28.91
C PHE A 18 -22.80 13.30 -29.44
N ASP A 19 -22.57 14.60 -29.34
CA ASP A 19 -21.24 15.17 -29.36
C ASP A 19 -20.48 14.50 -28.20
N SER A 20 -19.62 13.55 -28.53
CA SER A 20 -18.57 13.11 -27.60
C SER A 20 -17.71 14.36 -27.38
N ALA A 21 -17.97 15.08 -26.31
CA ALA A 21 -17.10 16.14 -25.85
C ALA A 21 -15.72 15.49 -25.64
N ASN A 22 -14.81 15.68 -26.59
CA ASN A 22 -13.41 15.34 -26.39
C ASN A 22 -12.93 16.18 -25.21
N ALA A 23 -12.75 15.51 -24.04
CA ALA A 23 -12.14 16.14 -22.89
C ALA A 23 -10.75 16.61 -23.32
N GLN A 24 -10.56 17.92 -23.41
CA GLN A 24 -9.26 18.49 -23.71
C GLN A 24 -8.42 18.48 -22.43
N ASP A 25 -7.16 18.10 -22.56
CA ASP A 25 -6.22 18.18 -21.45
C ASP A 25 -6.08 19.62 -20.96
N ARG A 26 -6.20 19.79 -19.64
CA ARG A 26 -6.03 21.11 -19.02
C ARG A 26 -4.54 21.35 -18.75
N VAL A 27 -3.98 22.32 -19.43
CA VAL A 27 -2.61 22.79 -19.17
C VAL A 27 -2.61 23.68 -17.91
N VAL A 28 -1.79 23.30 -16.91
CA VAL A 28 -1.59 24.10 -15.69
C VAL A 28 -0.30 24.91 -15.86
N PRO A 29 -0.31 26.25 -15.68
CA PRO A 29 0.89 27.08 -15.75
C PRO A 29 1.93 26.65 -14.69
N ALA A 30 3.21 26.76 -15.04
CA ALA A 30 4.30 26.53 -14.09
C ALA A 30 4.18 27.49 -12.89
N ARG A 31 4.27 26.97 -11.68
CA ARG A 31 4.19 27.73 -10.44
C ARG A 31 5.09 27.12 -9.37
N PRO A 32 5.64 27.93 -8.44
CA PRO A 32 6.32 27.39 -7.27
C PRO A 32 5.30 26.66 -6.37
N LEU A 33 5.72 25.56 -5.75
CA LEU A 33 4.95 24.84 -4.75
C LEU A 33 5.50 25.21 -3.37
N PRO A 34 4.75 25.97 -2.55
CA PRO A 34 5.23 26.34 -1.21
C PRO A 34 5.26 25.12 -0.29
N THR A 35 6.16 25.13 0.69
CA THR A 35 6.12 24.22 1.81
C THR A 35 5.03 24.69 2.78
N PRO A 36 4.05 23.85 3.17
CA PRO A 36 3.03 24.24 4.15
C PRO A 36 3.63 24.59 5.51
N SER A 37 3.01 25.53 6.20
CA SER A 37 3.48 25.99 7.53
C SER A 37 2.79 25.31 8.71
N ASP A 38 1.73 24.54 8.45
CA ASP A 38 0.88 23.85 9.44
C ASP A 38 1.26 22.38 9.66
N ILE A 39 2.42 21.97 9.15
CA ILE A 39 3.04 20.66 9.40
C ILE A 39 4.31 20.78 10.22
N SER A 40 4.78 19.69 10.83
CA SER A 40 6.00 19.71 11.66
C SER A 40 7.23 20.14 10.86
N SER A 41 8.24 20.68 11.56
CA SER A 41 9.53 21.05 10.94
C SER A 41 10.24 19.85 10.31
N GLY A 42 10.06 18.63 10.88
CA GLY A 42 10.57 17.38 10.32
C GLY A 42 9.94 17.08 8.95
N LEU A 43 8.61 17.15 8.87
CA LEU A 43 7.90 16.94 7.60
C LEU A 43 8.18 18.07 6.60
N GLN A 44 8.27 19.33 7.05
CA GLN A 44 8.71 20.46 6.19
C GLN A 44 10.07 20.17 5.55
N ALA A 45 11.04 19.68 6.34
CA ALA A 45 12.36 19.32 5.84
C ALA A 45 12.33 18.16 4.83
N LEU A 46 11.43 17.18 5.00
CA LEU A 46 11.26 16.08 4.05
C LEU A 46 10.63 16.55 2.73
N VAL A 47 9.53 17.30 2.79
CA VAL A 47 8.81 17.72 1.58
C VAL A 47 9.53 18.82 0.80
N ALA A 48 10.45 19.54 1.41
CA ALA A 48 11.31 20.53 0.75
C ALA A 48 12.48 19.89 -0.03
N LYS A 49 12.78 18.60 0.17
CA LYS A 49 13.84 17.92 -0.57
C LYS A 49 13.47 17.83 -2.04
N PRO A 50 14.45 18.09 -2.96
CA PRO A 50 14.21 17.85 -4.37
C PRO A 50 13.97 16.35 -4.64
N PRO A 51 13.26 16.00 -5.72
CA PRO A 51 13.22 14.63 -6.19
C PRO A 51 14.62 14.05 -6.40
N PRO A 52 14.83 12.72 -6.18
CA PRO A 52 16.09 12.07 -6.51
C PRO A 52 16.47 12.28 -7.98
N ALA A 53 17.71 12.64 -8.27
CA ALA A 53 18.15 12.93 -9.64
C ALA A 53 18.11 11.70 -10.56
N ASP A 54 18.17 10.49 -9.97
CA ASP A 54 18.14 9.20 -10.66
C ASP A 54 16.75 8.52 -10.65
N PHE A 55 15.69 9.28 -10.35
CA PHE A 55 14.33 8.71 -10.16
C PHE A 55 13.82 7.92 -11.38
N SER A 56 14.31 8.24 -12.59
CA SER A 56 13.95 7.58 -13.84
C SER A 56 15.00 6.55 -14.29
N GLN A 57 15.94 6.18 -13.43
CA GLN A 57 16.97 5.18 -13.71
C GLN A 57 16.69 3.90 -12.95
N TRP A 58 16.63 2.79 -13.67
CA TRP A 58 16.46 1.46 -13.11
C TRP A 58 17.30 0.43 -13.86
N PRO A 59 17.63 -0.69 -13.18
CA PRO A 59 18.37 -1.76 -13.81
C PRO A 59 17.62 -2.39 -14.99
N ASN A 60 18.34 -2.76 -16.03
CA ASN A 60 17.80 -3.48 -17.20
C ASN A 60 18.23 -4.96 -17.24
N THR A 61 18.94 -5.43 -16.19
CA THR A 61 19.39 -6.82 -16.06
C THR A 61 19.05 -7.36 -14.68
N SER A 62 18.86 -8.68 -14.56
CA SER A 62 18.64 -9.36 -13.28
C SER A 62 19.79 -9.12 -12.28
N GLN A 63 21.02 -9.06 -12.76
CA GLN A 63 22.19 -8.74 -11.92
C GLN A 63 22.09 -7.32 -11.36
N GLY A 64 21.76 -6.33 -12.18
CA GLY A 64 21.59 -4.94 -11.74
C GLY A 64 20.48 -4.79 -10.71
N TRP A 65 19.35 -5.50 -10.88
CA TRP A 65 18.30 -5.56 -9.87
C TRP A 65 18.78 -6.16 -8.56
N ALA A 66 19.52 -7.27 -8.60
CA ALA A 66 20.11 -7.90 -7.41
C ALA A 66 21.12 -6.98 -6.70
N GLU A 67 21.91 -6.21 -7.43
CA GLU A 67 22.86 -5.24 -6.86
C GLU A 67 22.14 -4.08 -6.18
N ARG A 68 21.12 -3.50 -6.83
CA ARG A 68 20.27 -2.45 -6.23
C ARG A 68 19.54 -2.94 -4.98
N GLN A 69 19.03 -4.18 -5.01
CA GLN A 69 18.39 -4.82 -3.86
C GLN A 69 19.35 -4.93 -2.67
N ARG A 70 20.56 -5.48 -2.86
CA ARG A 70 21.57 -5.59 -1.80
C ARG A 70 21.95 -4.23 -1.22
N SER A 71 22.13 -3.20 -2.08
CA SER A 71 22.45 -1.84 -1.63
C SER A 71 21.33 -1.24 -0.79
N SER A 72 20.07 -1.42 -1.21
CA SER A 72 18.87 -0.97 -0.49
C SER A 72 18.73 -1.70 0.85
N GLU A 73 18.92 -3.02 0.87
CA GLU A 73 18.87 -3.84 2.07
C GLU A 73 19.93 -3.40 3.09
N ALA A 74 21.17 -3.23 2.66
CA ALA A 74 22.26 -2.80 3.54
C ALA A 74 22.02 -1.42 4.17
N SER A 75 21.44 -0.48 3.42
CA SER A 75 21.08 0.84 3.93
C SER A 75 19.86 0.77 4.86
N GLY A 76 18.83 0.03 4.47
CA GLY A 76 17.60 -0.14 5.24
C GLY A 76 17.83 -0.88 6.56
N THR A 77 18.68 -1.91 6.57
CA THR A 77 19.08 -2.62 7.80
C THR A 77 19.70 -1.67 8.83
N LYS A 78 20.61 -0.78 8.42
CA LYS A 78 21.19 0.23 9.33
C LYS A 78 20.11 1.12 9.93
N THR A 79 19.15 1.54 9.11
CA THR A 79 18.02 2.37 9.56
C THR A 79 17.14 1.60 10.56
N ALA A 80 16.81 0.34 10.24
CA ALA A 80 15.97 -0.50 11.10
C ALA A 80 16.61 -0.74 12.48
N ILE A 81 17.90 -1.12 12.51
CA ILE A 81 18.64 -1.33 13.76
C ILE A 81 18.65 -0.05 14.61
N ALA A 82 19.05 1.08 14.02
CA ALA A 82 19.11 2.34 14.75
C ALA A 82 17.73 2.81 15.25
N MET A 83 16.66 2.54 14.50
CA MET A 83 15.28 2.84 14.90
C MET A 83 14.81 1.92 16.03
N ALA A 84 15.08 0.61 15.94
CA ALA A 84 14.76 -0.36 16.98
C ALA A 84 15.43 0.00 18.32
N ASP A 85 16.71 0.37 18.27
CA ASP A 85 17.45 0.81 19.46
C ASP A 85 16.82 2.07 20.09
N ARG A 86 16.52 3.10 19.31
CA ARG A 86 15.92 4.36 19.82
C ARG A 86 14.52 4.14 20.39
N LEU A 87 13.74 3.28 19.77
CA LEU A 87 12.35 3.02 20.14
C LEU A 87 12.20 1.86 21.14
N HIS A 88 13.33 1.28 21.60
CA HIS A 88 13.36 0.15 22.54
C HIS A 88 12.52 -1.05 22.07
N VAL A 89 12.65 -1.42 20.81
CA VAL A 89 11.97 -2.55 20.18
C VAL A 89 12.99 -3.67 19.93
N THR A 90 12.63 -4.89 20.28
CA THR A 90 13.45 -6.09 20.00
C THR A 90 13.02 -6.69 18.68
N VAL A 91 13.99 -7.01 17.81
CA VAL A 91 13.78 -7.66 16.51
C VAL A 91 14.51 -9.01 16.51
N THR A 92 13.77 -10.11 16.35
CA THR A 92 14.32 -11.46 16.38
C THR A 92 13.97 -12.22 15.10
N PRO A 93 14.96 -12.70 14.31
CA PRO A 93 14.67 -13.48 13.12
C PRO A 93 14.10 -14.86 13.49
N MET A 94 13.09 -15.30 12.71
CA MET A 94 12.47 -16.61 12.85
C MET A 94 11.91 -17.11 11.51
N VAL A 95 11.30 -18.29 11.51
CA VAL A 95 10.63 -18.87 10.33
C VAL A 95 9.19 -19.20 10.68
N MET A 96 8.25 -18.76 9.83
CA MET A 96 6.83 -19.11 9.92
C MET A 96 6.33 -19.57 8.54
N GLY A 97 5.64 -20.70 8.51
CA GLY A 97 5.14 -21.24 7.24
C GLY A 97 6.23 -21.54 6.20
N GLY A 98 7.48 -21.73 6.63
CA GLY A 98 8.64 -21.90 5.73
C GLY A 98 9.23 -20.59 5.20
N VAL A 99 8.71 -19.44 5.61
CA VAL A 99 9.14 -18.11 5.20
C VAL A 99 9.95 -17.45 6.32
N ARG A 100 11.04 -16.75 5.96
CA ARG A 100 11.77 -15.91 6.92
C ARG A 100 10.88 -14.75 7.36
N VAL A 101 10.80 -14.55 8.65
CA VAL A 101 10.08 -13.43 9.27
C VAL A 101 10.89 -12.86 10.44
N PHE A 102 10.50 -11.70 10.92
CA PHE A 102 11.09 -11.12 12.14
C PHE A 102 9.98 -10.90 13.16
N ASP A 103 10.20 -11.41 14.37
CA ASP A 103 9.36 -11.12 15.54
C ASP A 103 9.79 -9.79 16.14
N VAL A 104 8.90 -8.80 16.07
CA VAL A 104 9.15 -7.42 16.50
C VAL A 104 8.33 -7.16 17.75
N MET A 105 9.01 -6.99 18.89
CA MET A 105 8.42 -6.91 20.21
C MET A 105 8.74 -5.56 20.86
N PRO A 106 7.74 -4.75 21.22
CA PRO A 106 7.97 -3.52 21.98
C PRO A 106 8.32 -3.86 23.43
N SER A 107 9.11 -2.99 24.09
CA SER A 107 9.43 -3.14 25.51
C SER A 107 8.23 -2.91 26.43
N ASP A 108 7.20 -2.22 25.95
CA ASP A 108 5.99 -1.80 26.66
C ASP A 108 4.71 -2.35 26.00
N LEU A 109 4.72 -3.64 25.65
CA LEU A 109 3.55 -4.33 25.10
C LEU A 109 2.31 -4.07 25.95
N ALA A 110 1.27 -3.49 25.34
CA ALA A 110 0.04 -3.16 26.06
C ALA A 110 -0.63 -4.45 26.61
N PRO A 111 -1.12 -4.45 27.86
CA PRO A 111 -1.77 -5.63 28.44
C PRO A 111 -2.94 -6.17 27.60
N ALA A 112 -3.67 -5.29 26.90
CA ALA A 112 -4.77 -5.65 26.01
C ALA A 112 -4.29 -6.36 24.74
N ASN A 113 -3.00 -6.23 24.37
CA ASN A 113 -2.42 -6.75 23.14
C ASN A 113 -1.64 -8.07 23.35
N ARG A 114 -1.67 -8.67 24.55
CA ARG A 114 -0.89 -9.88 24.86
C ARG A 114 -1.25 -11.06 23.95
N ASP A 115 -2.53 -11.21 23.62
CA ASP A 115 -3.04 -12.30 22.78
C ASP A 115 -3.25 -11.87 21.31
N ARG A 116 -3.00 -10.60 20.99
CA ARG A 116 -3.13 -10.02 19.66
C ARG A 116 -1.81 -10.11 18.90
N LEU A 117 -1.89 -10.38 17.62
CA LEU A 117 -0.73 -10.45 16.73
C LEU A 117 -0.99 -9.65 15.45
N LEU A 118 -0.05 -8.81 15.08
CA LEU A 118 -0.09 -8.13 13.79
C LEU A 118 0.89 -8.80 12.81
N LEU A 119 0.49 -8.93 11.56
CA LEU A 119 1.37 -9.37 10.46
C LEU A 119 1.62 -8.17 9.55
N GLN A 120 2.89 -7.84 9.34
CA GLN A 120 3.32 -6.73 8.49
C GLN A 120 3.90 -7.26 7.17
N VAL A 121 3.49 -6.66 6.06
CA VAL A 121 4.00 -6.93 4.70
C VAL A 121 4.72 -5.67 4.22
N HIS A 122 6.04 -5.77 3.97
CA HIS A 122 6.86 -4.59 3.73
C HIS A 122 6.62 -3.94 2.37
N ALA A 123 6.90 -2.63 2.30
CA ALA A 123 6.93 -1.83 1.08
C ALA A 123 8.16 -2.15 0.20
N GLY A 124 8.30 -1.45 -0.94
CA GLY A 124 9.50 -1.51 -1.78
C GLY A 124 9.24 -1.93 -3.22
N CYS A 125 8.06 -1.61 -3.76
CA CYS A 125 7.70 -1.86 -5.16
C CYS A 125 7.90 -3.34 -5.58
N TYR A 126 7.73 -4.29 -4.65
CA TYR A 126 7.92 -5.74 -4.78
C TYR A 126 9.37 -6.21 -4.97
N VAL A 127 10.36 -5.32 -4.99
CA VAL A 127 11.76 -5.66 -5.31
C VAL A 127 12.77 -5.13 -4.30
N LEU A 128 12.38 -4.26 -3.38
CA LEU A 128 13.24 -3.67 -2.36
C LEU A 128 12.69 -3.93 -0.95
N GLY A 129 13.53 -3.67 0.06
CA GLY A 129 13.12 -3.67 1.47
C GLY A 129 13.18 -5.05 2.13
N GLY A 130 13.88 -6.03 1.56
CA GLY A 130 14.09 -7.35 2.18
C GLY A 130 15.07 -7.35 3.34
N GLY A 131 15.20 -8.51 4.01
CA GLY A 131 16.04 -8.66 5.18
C GLY A 131 15.54 -7.86 6.37
N GLU A 132 16.42 -7.41 7.24
CA GLU A 132 16.07 -6.56 8.39
C GLU A 132 15.48 -5.21 7.98
N ALA A 133 15.73 -4.74 6.75
CA ALA A 133 15.10 -3.53 6.21
C ALA A 133 13.56 -3.66 6.14
N SER A 134 13.01 -4.87 6.06
CA SER A 134 11.56 -5.14 6.05
C SER A 134 10.89 -4.72 7.36
N THR A 135 11.65 -4.58 8.46
CA THR A 135 11.10 -4.40 9.81
C THR A 135 10.76 -2.95 10.17
N VAL A 136 11.17 -1.95 9.38
CA VAL A 136 11.00 -0.53 9.69
C VAL A 136 9.55 -0.19 10.06
N GLU A 137 8.59 -0.58 9.25
CA GLU A 137 7.16 -0.32 9.52
C GLU A 137 6.65 -1.11 10.73
N ALA A 138 7.13 -2.33 10.92
CA ALA A 138 6.80 -3.17 12.09
C ALA A 138 7.35 -2.57 13.40
N ILE A 139 8.56 -2.00 13.37
CA ILE A 139 9.16 -1.32 14.53
C ILE A 139 8.32 -0.10 14.94
N LEU A 140 7.89 0.71 13.96
CA LEU A 140 7.03 1.88 14.22
C LEU A 140 5.67 1.47 14.79
N MET A 141 5.05 0.43 14.24
CA MET A 141 3.79 -0.11 14.79
C MET A 141 3.98 -0.70 16.18
N ALA A 142 5.07 -1.42 16.43
CA ALA A 142 5.36 -1.97 17.74
C ALA A 142 5.54 -0.84 18.78
N ALA A 143 6.33 0.19 18.43
CA ALA A 143 6.65 1.29 19.34
C ALA A 143 5.46 2.23 19.64
N PHE A 144 4.70 2.60 18.62
CA PHE A 144 3.62 3.59 18.76
C PHE A 144 2.24 2.96 18.94
N GLY A 145 2.05 1.73 18.49
CA GLY A 145 0.81 0.98 18.67
C GLY A 145 0.84 0.01 19.85
N HIS A 146 2.02 -0.25 20.44
CA HIS A 146 2.22 -1.20 21.54
C HIS A 146 1.73 -2.62 21.24
N TYR A 147 2.02 -3.09 20.01
CA TYR A 147 1.66 -4.41 19.52
C TYR A 147 2.91 -5.27 19.25
N ARG A 148 2.78 -6.58 19.43
CA ARG A 148 3.71 -7.54 18.82
C ARG A 148 3.42 -7.65 17.34
N VAL A 149 4.47 -7.62 16.51
CA VAL A 149 4.35 -7.65 15.05
C VAL A 149 5.26 -8.72 14.46
N ILE A 150 4.75 -9.50 13.52
CA ILE A 150 5.56 -10.37 12.66
C ILE A 150 5.78 -9.64 11.34
N ALA A 151 7.02 -9.25 11.04
CA ALA A 151 7.40 -8.66 9.76
C ALA A 151 7.77 -9.76 8.78
N ILE A 152 7.07 -9.83 7.66
CA ILE A 152 7.22 -10.89 6.65
C ILE A 152 8.28 -10.46 5.64
N ASP A 153 9.35 -11.25 5.53
CA ASP A 153 10.42 -11.08 4.56
C ASP A 153 10.16 -11.98 3.35
N TYR A 154 9.22 -11.55 2.51
CA TYR A 154 8.76 -12.31 1.36
C TYR A 154 9.79 -12.36 0.22
N ARG A 155 9.78 -13.42 -0.57
CA ARG A 155 10.67 -13.61 -1.72
C ARG A 155 10.42 -12.59 -2.82
N MET A 156 11.49 -12.07 -3.39
CA MET A 156 11.46 -11.01 -4.40
C MET A 156 12.29 -11.36 -5.64
N PRO A 157 12.01 -10.73 -6.82
CA PRO A 157 12.90 -10.81 -7.97
C PRO A 157 14.31 -10.29 -7.64
N PRO A 158 15.37 -10.80 -8.29
CA PRO A 158 15.32 -11.85 -9.32
C PRO A 158 15.26 -13.28 -8.78
N ALA A 159 15.28 -13.49 -7.47
CA ALA A 159 15.26 -14.83 -6.90
C ALA A 159 13.91 -15.54 -7.09
N ALA A 160 12.82 -14.79 -7.04
CA ALA A 160 11.47 -15.30 -7.27
C ALA A 160 10.53 -14.18 -7.79
N TYR A 161 9.63 -14.56 -8.67
CA TYR A 161 8.66 -13.65 -9.31
C TYR A 161 7.25 -13.93 -8.81
N PHE A 162 6.27 -13.13 -9.27
CA PHE A 162 4.86 -13.40 -9.02
C PHE A 162 4.51 -14.86 -9.41
N PRO A 163 3.78 -15.59 -8.55
CA PRO A 163 3.12 -15.15 -7.33
C PRO A 163 3.90 -15.41 -6.02
N ALA A 164 5.22 -15.65 -6.03
CA ALA A 164 5.97 -16.14 -4.89
C ALA A 164 5.83 -15.27 -3.61
N ALA A 165 5.88 -13.96 -3.72
CA ALA A 165 5.67 -13.07 -2.56
C ALA A 165 4.27 -13.24 -1.96
N LEU A 166 3.26 -13.38 -2.80
CA LEU A 166 1.89 -13.64 -2.36
C LEU A 166 1.75 -15.00 -1.67
N ASP A 167 2.41 -16.03 -2.21
CA ASP A 167 2.43 -17.37 -1.63
C ASP A 167 3.06 -17.34 -0.23
N ASP A 168 4.15 -16.58 -0.05
CA ASP A 168 4.82 -16.41 1.24
C ASP A 168 3.91 -15.72 2.27
N VAL A 169 3.23 -14.64 1.90
CA VAL A 169 2.29 -13.95 2.80
C VAL A 169 1.15 -14.87 3.22
N VAL A 170 0.58 -15.65 2.29
CA VAL A 170 -0.48 -16.61 2.60
C VAL A 170 0.04 -17.74 3.50
N ALA A 171 1.26 -18.25 3.27
CA ALA A 171 1.85 -19.30 4.09
C ALA A 171 2.07 -18.84 5.54
N VAL A 172 2.58 -17.60 5.74
CA VAL A 172 2.74 -17.02 7.09
C VAL A 172 1.39 -16.82 7.77
N TRP A 173 0.37 -16.33 7.03
CA TRP A 173 -0.99 -16.19 7.55
C TRP A 173 -1.56 -17.52 8.04
N GLN A 174 -1.47 -18.57 7.23
CA GLN A 174 -1.94 -19.90 7.58
C GLN A 174 -1.19 -20.51 8.77
N ASP A 175 0.11 -20.22 8.90
CA ASP A 175 0.89 -20.67 10.05
C ASP A 175 0.48 -19.93 11.34
N ALA A 176 0.25 -18.62 11.27
CA ALA A 176 -0.22 -17.81 12.40
C ALA A 176 -1.57 -18.31 12.94
N LEU A 177 -2.47 -18.76 12.08
CA LEU A 177 -3.78 -19.32 12.45
C LEU A 177 -3.70 -20.59 13.31
N LYS A 178 -2.56 -21.28 13.35
CA LYS A 178 -2.38 -22.47 14.21
C LYS A 178 -2.28 -22.09 15.71
N ALA A 179 -1.85 -20.87 16.02
CA ALA A 179 -1.61 -20.42 17.38
C ALA A 179 -2.49 -19.23 17.82
N HIS A 180 -3.04 -18.48 16.86
CA HIS A 180 -3.79 -17.26 17.13
C HIS A 180 -5.18 -17.30 16.53
N LYS A 181 -6.16 -16.70 17.20
CA LYS A 181 -7.51 -16.53 16.67
C LYS A 181 -7.51 -15.45 15.58
N PRO A 182 -8.14 -15.67 14.42
CA PRO A 182 -8.17 -14.68 13.35
C PRO A 182 -8.76 -13.32 13.80
N SER A 183 -9.74 -13.32 14.70
CA SER A 183 -10.33 -12.09 15.25
C SER A 183 -9.41 -11.30 16.18
N GLN A 184 -8.29 -11.88 16.62
CA GLN A 184 -7.24 -11.22 17.42
C GLN A 184 -6.02 -10.82 16.58
N MET A 185 -6.09 -11.01 15.26
CA MET A 185 -5.02 -10.67 14.34
C MET A 185 -5.43 -9.58 13.35
N ALA A 186 -4.49 -8.73 12.96
CA ALA A 186 -4.62 -7.84 11.81
C ALA A 186 -3.44 -8.04 10.85
N MET A 187 -3.67 -7.69 9.57
CA MET A 187 -2.59 -7.64 8.57
C MET A 187 -2.48 -6.22 8.06
N PHE A 188 -1.24 -5.73 7.92
CA PHE A 188 -1.01 -4.37 7.43
C PHE A 188 0.27 -4.28 6.60
N GLY A 189 0.39 -3.20 5.87
CA GLY A 189 1.57 -2.87 5.10
C GLY A 189 1.38 -1.62 4.28
N THR A 190 2.46 -1.15 3.69
CA THR A 190 2.50 0.08 2.90
C THR A 190 2.86 -0.22 1.46
N SER A 191 2.31 0.54 0.49
CA SER A 191 2.67 0.49 -0.94
C SER A 191 2.42 -0.90 -1.55
N ALA A 192 3.46 -1.56 -2.08
CA ALA A 192 3.42 -2.93 -2.56
C ALA A 192 2.99 -3.91 -1.45
N GLY A 193 3.42 -3.68 -0.20
CA GLY A 193 3.02 -4.50 0.94
C GLY A 193 1.53 -4.42 1.24
N ALA A 194 0.92 -3.25 1.12
CA ALA A 194 -0.54 -3.10 1.25
C ALA A 194 -1.30 -3.85 0.14
N ALA A 195 -0.78 -3.81 -1.10
CA ALA A 195 -1.36 -4.55 -2.21
C ALA A 195 -1.25 -6.08 -2.02
N LEU A 196 -0.08 -6.57 -1.57
CA LEU A 196 0.15 -7.99 -1.25
C LEU A 196 -0.73 -8.45 -0.09
N ALA A 197 -0.86 -7.65 0.98
CA ALA A 197 -1.74 -7.95 2.11
C ALA A 197 -3.19 -8.13 1.64
N LEU A 198 -3.69 -7.22 0.80
CA LEU A 198 -5.04 -7.29 0.26
C LEU A 198 -5.23 -8.48 -0.69
N ALA A 199 -4.28 -8.73 -1.59
CA ALA A 199 -4.30 -9.89 -2.50
C ALA A 199 -4.25 -11.23 -1.73
N ALA A 200 -3.48 -11.29 -0.63
CA ALA A 200 -3.43 -12.46 0.24
C ALA A 200 -4.80 -12.73 0.90
N MET A 201 -5.53 -11.68 1.28
CA MET A 201 -6.89 -11.84 1.83
C MET A 201 -7.89 -12.30 0.78
N PHE A 202 -7.75 -11.88 -0.49
CA PHE A 202 -8.56 -12.47 -1.57
C PHE A 202 -8.33 -13.98 -1.67
N ARG A 203 -7.05 -14.39 -1.76
CA ARG A 203 -6.70 -15.79 -1.88
C ARG A 203 -7.15 -16.60 -0.66
N ALA A 204 -6.96 -16.08 0.55
CA ALA A 204 -7.40 -16.71 1.78
C ALA A 204 -8.92 -16.93 1.79
N ARG A 205 -9.69 -15.87 1.49
CA ARG A 205 -11.16 -15.94 1.41
C ARG A 205 -11.61 -16.98 0.38
N ASP A 206 -11.05 -16.93 -0.83
CA ASP A 206 -11.46 -17.81 -1.93
C ASP A 206 -11.09 -19.28 -1.68
N GLN A 207 -10.12 -19.52 -0.79
CA GLN A 207 -9.75 -20.86 -0.27
C GLN A 207 -10.51 -21.24 1.00
N GLY A 208 -11.42 -20.42 1.51
CA GLY A 208 -12.13 -20.67 2.74
C GLY A 208 -11.28 -20.57 4.02
N VAL A 209 -10.11 -19.94 3.92
CA VAL A 209 -9.24 -19.67 5.08
C VAL A 209 -9.77 -18.46 5.84
N PRO A 210 -9.88 -18.51 7.19
CA PRO A 210 -10.37 -17.40 7.99
C PRO A 210 -9.59 -16.11 7.75
N LEU A 211 -10.29 -14.97 7.73
CA LEU A 211 -9.71 -13.64 7.55
C LEU A 211 -9.41 -12.97 8.90
N PRO A 212 -8.46 -12.01 8.96
CA PRO A 212 -8.15 -11.26 10.18
C PRO A 212 -9.31 -10.35 10.63
N GLY A 213 -9.22 -9.83 11.84
CA GLY A 213 -10.19 -8.86 12.37
C GLY A 213 -10.12 -7.49 11.71
N ALA A 214 -8.96 -7.10 11.15
CA ALA A 214 -8.78 -5.81 10.50
C ALA A 214 -7.62 -5.80 9.49
N LEU A 215 -7.61 -4.79 8.59
CA LEU A 215 -6.54 -4.50 7.65
C LEU A 215 -6.04 -3.06 7.80
N GLY A 216 -4.71 -2.86 7.65
CA GLY A 216 -4.06 -1.55 7.53
C GLY A 216 -3.40 -1.41 6.15
N LEU A 217 -3.82 -0.46 5.35
CA LEU A 217 -3.41 -0.33 3.95
C LEU A 217 -2.81 1.07 3.70
N GLY A 218 -1.50 1.20 3.93
CA GLY A 218 -0.78 2.45 3.74
C GLY A 218 -0.45 2.70 2.26
N ALA A 219 -0.84 3.86 1.71
CA ALA A 219 -0.52 4.28 0.35
C ALA A 219 -0.54 3.12 -0.67
N PRO A 220 -1.62 2.34 -0.76
CA PRO A 220 -1.63 1.04 -1.43
C PRO A 220 -1.33 1.15 -2.93
N MET A 221 -0.38 0.36 -3.41
CA MET A 221 -0.09 0.16 -4.83
C MET A 221 -1.12 -0.80 -5.44
N ALA A 222 -2.42 -0.45 -5.31
CA ALA A 222 -3.53 -1.33 -5.60
C ALA A 222 -3.91 -1.40 -7.09
N ASP A 223 -3.26 -0.62 -7.95
CA ASP A 223 -3.51 -0.54 -9.39
C ASP A 223 -2.20 -0.35 -10.17
N LEU A 224 -1.72 -1.41 -10.80
CA LEU A 224 -0.50 -1.38 -11.62
C LEU A 224 -0.78 -0.96 -13.09
N THR A 225 -2.04 -0.73 -13.46
CA THR A 225 -2.40 -0.27 -14.82
C THR A 225 -2.13 1.22 -15.03
N GLY A 226 -1.86 1.95 -13.93
CA GLY A 226 -1.54 3.37 -13.96
C GLY A 226 -2.74 4.29 -14.11
N VAL A 227 -3.93 3.83 -13.74
CA VAL A 227 -5.13 4.67 -13.72
C VAL A 227 -5.20 5.47 -12.41
N GLY A 228 -5.24 6.79 -12.54
CA GLY A 228 -5.39 7.69 -11.38
C GLY A 228 -4.95 9.11 -11.69
N ASP A 229 -5.74 10.08 -11.24
CA ASP A 229 -5.50 11.52 -11.45
C ASP A 229 -4.19 11.99 -10.80
N SER A 230 -3.86 11.44 -9.60
CA SER A 230 -2.65 11.81 -8.88
C SER A 230 -1.35 11.45 -9.60
N PHE A 231 -1.37 10.52 -10.56
CA PHE A 231 -0.21 10.27 -11.42
C PHE A 231 0.17 11.47 -12.28
N ALA A 232 -0.80 12.34 -12.60
CA ALA A 232 -0.56 13.60 -13.31
C ALA A 232 -0.44 14.77 -12.34
N THR A 233 -1.35 14.90 -11.35
CA THR A 233 -1.40 16.08 -10.47
C THR A 233 -0.30 16.12 -9.42
N ASN A 234 0.21 14.97 -9.00
CA ASN A 234 1.28 14.84 -8.01
C ASN A 234 2.65 14.47 -8.62
N ALA A 235 2.74 14.31 -9.96
CA ALA A 235 4.01 14.12 -10.64
C ALA A 235 4.96 15.29 -10.33
N MET A 236 6.23 14.99 -10.01
CA MET A 236 7.28 15.94 -9.58
C MET A 236 6.98 16.67 -8.25
N ILE A 237 5.78 16.45 -7.66
CA ILE A 237 5.38 16.96 -6.34
C ILE A 237 5.68 15.91 -5.26
N ASP A 238 5.32 14.66 -5.52
CA ASP A 238 5.81 13.53 -4.72
C ASP A 238 7.33 13.40 -4.93
N ASN A 239 8.10 13.64 -3.89
CA ASN A 239 9.56 13.55 -3.98
C ASN A 239 10.12 12.17 -3.55
N VAL A 240 9.26 11.17 -3.45
CA VAL A 240 9.62 9.76 -3.19
C VAL A 240 9.44 8.90 -4.44
N LEU A 241 8.24 8.83 -5.00
CA LEU A 241 7.95 8.10 -6.25
C LEU A 241 8.19 8.93 -7.50
N VAL A 242 8.06 10.23 -7.38
CA VAL A 242 8.33 11.29 -8.35
C VAL A 242 7.36 11.31 -9.53
N SER A 243 7.28 10.26 -10.29
CA SER A 243 6.37 10.13 -11.44
C SER A 243 5.94 8.69 -11.64
N ARG A 244 4.93 8.50 -12.48
CA ARG A 244 4.49 7.16 -12.88
C ARG A 244 5.62 6.37 -13.57
N GLU A 245 6.40 7.04 -14.42
CA GLU A 245 7.55 6.48 -15.14
C GLU A 245 8.80 6.36 -14.26
N GLY A 246 8.66 6.58 -12.95
CA GLY A 246 9.71 6.39 -11.96
C GLY A 246 9.99 4.91 -11.68
N PHE A 247 10.85 4.68 -10.68
CA PHE A 247 11.36 3.35 -10.33
C PHE A 247 10.29 2.29 -10.08
N CYS A 248 9.14 2.64 -9.50
CA CYS A 248 8.16 1.64 -9.03
C CYS A 248 7.41 0.92 -10.17
N GLU A 249 7.13 1.56 -11.29
CA GLU A 249 6.45 0.87 -12.40
C GLU A 249 7.34 -0.21 -13.03
N PRO A 250 8.60 0.05 -13.43
CA PRO A 250 9.51 -0.99 -13.92
C PRO A 250 9.74 -2.12 -12.91
N ALA A 251 9.85 -1.79 -11.62
CA ALA A 251 10.01 -2.77 -10.55
C ALA A 251 8.80 -3.70 -10.43
N ALA A 252 7.58 -3.15 -10.44
CA ALA A 252 6.35 -3.93 -10.40
C ALA A 252 6.18 -4.81 -11.65
N ARG A 253 6.54 -4.31 -12.83
CA ARG A 253 6.55 -5.11 -14.06
C ARG A 253 7.59 -6.23 -14.01
N PHE A 254 8.75 -5.96 -13.42
CA PHE A 254 9.77 -6.99 -13.20
C PHE A 254 9.26 -8.08 -12.25
N TYR A 255 8.57 -7.71 -11.16
CA TYR A 255 7.90 -8.67 -10.27
C TYR A 255 6.80 -9.45 -10.99
N ALA A 256 5.95 -8.79 -11.78
CA ALA A 256 4.85 -9.42 -12.50
C ALA A 256 5.33 -10.44 -13.56
N ASN A 257 6.56 -10.33 -14.06
CA ASN A 257 7.21 -11.28 -14.96
C ASN A 257 6.34 -11.67 -16.16
N GLY A 258 5.72 -10.71 -16.81
CA GLY A 258 4.87 -10.92 -17.99
C GLY A 258 3.41 -11.28 -17.70
N HIS A 259 3.02 -11.43 -16.43
CA HIS A 259 1.60 -11.56 -16.07
C HIS A 259 0.85 -10.26 -16.32
N ASP A 260 -0.46 -10.38 -16.60
CA ASP A 260 -1.33 -9.23 -16.77
C ASP A 260 -1.38 -8.39 -15.48
N VAL A 261 -0.93 -7.13 -15.57
CA VAL A 261 -0.93 -6.23 -14.42
C VAL A 261 -2.34 -5.86 -13.92
N ALA A 262 -3.39 -6.14 -14.72
CA ALA A 262 -4.79 -6.01 -14.31
C ALA A 262 -5.30 -7.23 -13.51
N ASP A 263 -4.50 -8.30 -13.37
CA ASP A 263 -4.85 -9.44 -12.51
C ASP A 263 -5.16 -8.94 -11.09
N PRO A 264 -6.32 -9.30 -10.49
CA PRO A 264 -6.67 -8.91 -9.12
C PRO A 264 -5.65 -9.26 -8.04
N LEU A 265 -4.78 -10.23 -8.26
CA LEU A 265 -3.70 -10.59 -7.34
C LEU A 265 -2.45 -9.71 -7.51
N LEU A 266 -2.37 -8.92 -8.58
CA LEU A 266 -1.37 -7.87 -8.80
C LEU A 266 -1.96 -6.47 -8.60
N SER A 267 -3.20 -6.26 -9.04
CA SER A 267 -3.95 -5.01 -8.91
C SER A 267 -5.26 -5.25 -8.16
N PRO A 268 -5.22 -5.31 -6.82
CA PRO A 268 -6.38 -5.69 -6.00
C PRO A 268 -7.61 -4.82 -6.18
N ILE A 269 -7.46 -3.63 -6.71
CA ILE A 269 -8.59 -2.75 -7.03
C ILE A 269 -9.57 -3.40 -8.02
N TYR A 270 -9.12 -4.33 -8.86
CA TYR A 270 -9.97 -5.04 -9.82
C TYR A 270 -10.64 -6.30 -9.24
N GLY A 271 -10.26 -6.68 -8.01
CA GLY A 271 -10.83 -7.84 -7.33
C GLY A 271 -12.23 -7.61 -6.76
N ASN A 272 -12.83 -8.69 -6.27
CA ASN A 272 -14.05 -8.63 -5.49
C ASN A 272 -13.71 -8.29 -4.04
N LEU A 273 -14.12 -7.11 -3.57
CA LEU A 273 -13.83 -6.62 -2.21
C LEU A 273 -14.90 -7.01 -1.17
N ALA A 274 -15.99 -7.67 -1.57
CA ALA A 274 -17.02 -8.07 -0.65
C ALA A 274 -16.51 -9.11 0.37
N GLY A 275 -16.96 -8.99 1.62
CA GLY A 275 -16.59 -9.91 2.70
C GLY A 275 -15.18 -9.74 3.26
N LEU A 276 -14.44 -8.69 2.85
CA LEU A 276 -13.16 -8.35 3.46
C LEU A 276 -13.35 -7.75 4.86
N PRO A 277 -12.33 -7.87 5.73
CA PRO A 277 -12.33 -7.26 7.06
C PRO A 277 -12.44 -5.74 7.01
N PRO A 278 -12.83 -5.09 8.11
CA PRO A 278 -12.68 -3.65 8.29
C PRO A 278 -11.26 -3.19 7.93
N ALA A 279 -11.13 -2.05 7.24
CA ALA A 279 -9.86 -1.56 6.74
C ALA A 279 -9.63 -0.08 7.05
N ILE A 280 -8.42 0.29 7.47
CA ILE A 280 -7.95 1.66 7.51
C ILE A 280 -6.95 1.90 6.39
N LEU A 281 -7.14 2.99 5.64
CA LEU A 281 -6.24 3.40 4.57
C LEU A 281 -5.53 4.70 4.96
N THR A 282 -4.25 4.81 4.61
CA THR A 282 -3.42 6.01 4.87
C THR A 282 -2.84 6.52 3.57
N SER A 283 -2.78 7.83 3.37
CA SER A 283 -2.07 8.47 2.25
C SER A 283 -1.66 9.89 2.64
N GLY A 284 -1.02 10.61 1.73
CA GLY A 284 -0.71 12.03 1.88
C GLY A 284 -1.23 12.84 0.70
N THR A 285 -1.43 14.15 0.90
CA THR A 285 -1.96 15.02 -0.17
C THR A 285 -1.00 15.14 -1.37
N ARG A 286 0.30 14.88 -1.18
CA ARG A 286 1.32 14.86 -2.24
C ARG A 286 1.69 13.47 -2.73
N ASP A 287 1.09 12.41 -2.18
CA ASP A 287 1.37 11.03 -2.55
C ASP A 287 0.94 10.75 -4.00
N LEU A 288 1.86 10.22 -4.81
CA LEU A 288 1.59 9.83 -6.19
C LEU A 288 0.51 8.74 -6.27
N LEU A 289 0.36 7.89 -5.23
CA LEU A 289 -0.66 6.84 -5.13
C LEU A 289 -1.95 7.30 -4.42
N LEU A 290 -2.15 8.59 -4.19
CA LEU A 290 -3.37 9.11 -3.56
C LEU A 290 -4.64 8.65 -4.30
N SER A 291 -4.65 8.73 -5.64
CA SER A 291 -5.79 8.22 -6.43
C SER A 291 -6.02 6.73 -6.26
N SER A 292 -4.95 5.92 -6.19
CA SER A 292 -5.06 4.48 -5.91
C SER A 292 -5.74 4.24 -4.56
N THR A 293 -5.31 4.98 -3.53
CA THR A 293 -5.87 4.92 -2.17
C THR A 293 -7.34 5.34 -2.14
N VAL A 294 -7.69 6.48 -2.73
CA VAL A 294 -9.07 7.01 -2.76
C VAL A 294 -10.00 6.06 -3.53
N ARG A 295 -9.57 5.57 -4.69
CA ARG A 295 -10.35 4.64 -5.52
C ARG A 295 -10.59 3.31 -4.79
N LEU A 296 -9.55 2.76 -4.14
CA LEU A 296 -9.68 1.54 -3.33
C LEU A 296 -10.62 1.76 -2.14
N HIS A 297 -10.46 2.85 -1.38
CA HIS A 297 -11.35 3.20 -0.27
C HIS A 297 -12.82 3.27 -0.72
N ARG A 298 -13.09 3.97 -1.82
CA ARG A 298 -14.44 4.08 -2.38
C ARG A 298 -15.02 2.71 -2.74
N LYS A 299 -14.21 1.85 -3.39
CA LYS A 299 -14.63 0.51 -3.80
C LYS A 299 -14.87 -0.42 -2.61
N LEU A 300 -14.03 -0.37 -1.56
CA LEU A 300 -14.25 -1.10 -0.31
C LEU A 300 -15.63 -0.74 0.29
N ARG A 301 -15.93 0.55 0.43
CA ARG A 301 -17.22 1.01 0.96
C ARG A 301 -18.40 0.60 0.09
N GLN A 302 -18.28 0.68 -1.23
CA GLN A 302 -19.31 0.20 -2.17
C GLN A 302 -19.55 -1.30 -2.05
N SER A 303 -18.53 -2.07 -1.64
CA SER A 303 -18.61 -3.51 -1.38
C SER A 303 -19.09 -3.86 0.03
N GLY A 304 -19.53 -2.87 0.83
CA GLY A 304 -20.04 -3.06 2.19
C GLY A 304 -18.97 -3.21 3.26
N VAL A 305 -17.69 -2.97 2.94
CA VAL A 305 -16.59 -3.02 3.91
C VAL A 305 -16.57 -1.74 4.74
N ASN A 306 -16.43 -1.85 6.06
CA ASN A 306 -16.16 -0.71 6.94
C ASN A 306 -14.74 -0.20 6.66
N ALA A 307 -14.61 0.88 5.88
CA ALA A 307 -13.33 1.45 5.49
C ALA A 307 -13.19 2.89 5.99
N GLN A 308 -12.11 3.15 6.74
CA GLN A 308 -11.68 4.48 7.18
C GLN A 308 -10.54 4.95 6.28
N LEU A 309 -10.46 6.26 6.02
CA LEU A 309 -9.38 6.89 5.27
C LEU A 309 -8.80 8.03 6.09
N GLN A 310 -7.49 8.05 6.24
CA GLN A 310 -6.70 9.16 6.78
C GLN A 310 -5.75 9.70 5.70
N VAL A 311 -5.71 11.02 5.55
CA VAL A 311 -4.86 11.70 4.56
C VAL A 311 -4.12 12.83 5.25
N PHE A 312 -2.80 12.76 5.24
CA PHE A 312 -1.93 13.72 5.91
C PHE A 312 -1.51 14.85 4.96
N GLU A 313 -1.56 16.08 5.47
CA GLU A 313 -1.20 17.26 4.69
C GLU A 313 0.26 17.22 4.24
N ALA A 314 0.51 17.59 3.00
CA ALA A 314 1.81 17.68 2.32
C ALA A 314 2.66 16.38 2.25
N MET A 315 2.26 15.32 2.91
CA MET A 315 3.03 14.08 2.94
C MET A 315 3.09 13.45 1.54
N SER A 316 4.29 13.16 1.05
CA SER A 316 4.53 12.35 -0.14
C SER A 316 4.43 10.85 0.18
N HIS A 317 4.60 9.99 -0.82
CA HIS A 317 4.45 8.54 -0.67
C HIS A 317 5.23 7.97 0.52
N ALA A 318 4.52 7.40 1.48
CA ALA A 318 5.08 6.67 2.63
C ALA A 318 6.14 7.45 3.44
N GLN A 319 6.10 8.78 3.47
CA GLN A 319 7.08 9.58 4.24
C GLN A 319 6.98 9.34 5.75
N TYR A 320 5.84 8.89 6.27
CA TYR A 320 5.67 8.47 7.66
C TYR A 320 6.55 7.26 8.07
N LEU A 321 7.24 6.61 7.12
CA LEU A 321 8.22 5.56 7.39
C LEU A 321 9.66 6.09 7.49
N ARG A 322 9.90 7.38 7.25
CA ARG A 322 11.24 7.94 7.03
C ARG A 322 11.89 8.51 8.28
N ASP A 323 11.10 8.93 9.25
CA ASP A 323 11.60 9.60 10.45
C ASP A 323 10.68 9.31 11.64
N ASP A 324 11.17 8.52 12.60
CA ASP A 324 10.46 8.13 13.80
C ASP A 324 10.32 9.27 14.84
N THR A 325 10.97 10.40 14.60
CA THR A 325 10.88 11.59 15.48
C THR A 325 9.76 12.56 15.08
N MET A 326 9.18 12.40 13.89
CA MET A 326 8.10 13.25 13.43
C MET A 326 6.78 12.95 14.18
N PRO A 327 6.05 13.98 14.63
CA PRO A 327 4.72 13.78 15.22
C PRO A 327 3.74 13.11 14.24
N GLU A 328 3.81 13.41 12.94
CA GLU A 328 2.96 12.80 11.92
C GLU A 328 3.22 11.29 11.79
N THR A 329 4.47 10.84 11.94
CA THR A 329 4.78 9.40 11.97
C THR A 329 4.08 8.72 13.14
N ARG A 330 4.19 9.27 14.33
CA ARG A 330 3.52 8.77 15.53
C ARG A 330 2.00 8.74 15.34
N GLU A 331 1.42 9.84 14.88
CA GLU A 331 -0.02 9.97 14.67
C GLU A 331 -0.56 8.92 13.68
N VAL A 332 0.15 8.65 12.57
CA VAL A 332 -0.22 7.59 11.62
C VAL A 332 -0.38 6.25 12.32
N PHE A 333 0.63 5.84 13.12
CA PHE A 333 0.61 4.51 13.75
C PHE A 333 -0.32 4.44 14.95
N GLU A 334 -0.49 5.51 15.73
CA GLU A 334 -1.48 5.59 16.80
C GLU A 334 -2.92 5.51 16.26
N GLU A 335 -3.23 6.16 15.14
CA GLU A 335 -4.54 6.03 14.48
C GLU A 335 -4.80 4.63 13.93
N ILE A 336 -3.79 4.00 13.30
CA ILE A 336 -3.91 2.61 12.84
C ILE A 336 -4.12 1.66 14.03
N ALA A 337 -3.35 1.83 15.11
CA ALA A 337 -3.47 1.04 16.34
C ALA A 337 -4.86 1.22 16.96
N SER A 338 -5.34 2.46 17.08
CA SER A 338 -6.68 2.77 17.56
C SER A 338 -7.78 2.12 16.71
N PHE A 339 -7.59 2.06 15.39
CA PHE A 339 -8.49 1.34 14.52
C PHE A 339 -8.47 -0.16 14.81
N PHE A 340 -7.29 -0.78 14.97
CA PHE A 340 -7.17 -2.19 15.32
C PHE A 340 -7.78 -2.49 16.68
N ASP A 341 -7.60 -1.63 17.68
CA ASP A 341 -8.20 -1.79 19.00
C ASP A 341 -9.73 -1.86 18.99
N ARG A 342 -10.37 -1.17 18.05
CA ARG A 342 -11.83 -1.21 17.88
C ARG A 342 -12.34 -2.46 17.17
N HIS A 343 -11.49 -3.11 16.37
CA HIS A 343 -11.91 -4.21 15.50
C HIS A 343 -11.36 -5.58 15.91
N LEU A 344 -10.29 -5.63 16.69
CA LEU A 344 -9.76 -6.88 17.20
C LEU A 344 -10.45 -7.30 18.48
N SER A 345 -10.79 -8.59 18.58
CA SER A 345 -11.35 -9.15 19.82
C SER A 345 -10.34 -9.10 20.97
N LYS A 346 -10.88 -9.08 22.18
CA LYS A 346 -10.08 -9.15 23.42
C LYS A 346 -9.58 -10.57 23.67
#